data_dc34a0dd09fb94a9ba919634111dcf6a
#
_entry.id   dc34a0dd09fb94a9ba919634111dcf6a
#
_cell.length_a   1.000
_cell.length_b   1.000
_cell.length_c   1.000
_cell.angle_alpha   90.00
_cell.angle_beta   90.00
_cell.angle_gamma   90.00
#
_symmetry.space_group_name_H-M   'P 1'
#
loop_
_entity.id
_entity.type
_entity.pdbx_description
1 polymer ?
#
loop_
_entity_poly.entity_id
_entity_poly.type
_entity_poly.pdbx_seq_one_letter_code
_entity_poly.pdbx_strand_id
1 'polypeptide(L)'
;MAINRALFLDRDGVINHDSGYTSDIESFRFIDGIFDVCRAAKQLGYLLIVVTNQAGIGRGYYSEQDFAILTKWMCDQFEAEGAAISDVFYCPYHPEHG
;
A
#
# COMPACT_ATOMS: atom_id res chain seq x y z
N MET A 1 -10.14 -10.49 26.46
CA MET A 1 -10.46 -9.58 25.34
C MET A 1 -9.19 -9.29 24.57
N ALA A 2 -9.24 -9.51 23.26
CA ALA A 2 -8.07 -9.25 22.45
C ALA A 2 -7.96 -7.74 22.16
N ILE A 3 -6.75 -7.20 22.32
CA ILE A 3 -6.47 -5.83 21.94
C ILE A 3 -5.87 -5.89 20.53
N ASN A 4 -6.56 -5.30 19.56
CA ASN A 4 -6.07 -5.24 18.20
C ASN A 4 -5.10 -4.05 18.09
N ARG A 5 -3.90 -4.33 17.60
CA ARG A 5 -2.91 -3.31 17.27
C ARG A 5 -2.80 -3.22 15.77
N ALA A 6 -2.54 -2.04 15.25
CA ALA A 6 -2.39 -1.83 13.83
C ALA A 6 -1.09 -1.10 13.53
N LEU A 7 -0.39 -1.59 12.52
CA LEU A 7 0.74 -0.87 11.92
C LEU A 7 0.23 -0.21 10.65
N PHE A 8 0.28 1.12 10.62
CA PHE A 8 -0.14 1.90 9.47
C PHE A 8 1.07 2.14 8.57
N LEU A 9 0.90 1.81 7.31
CA LEU A 9 1.98 1.90 6.31
C LEU A 9 1.54 2.83 5.20
N ASP A 10 2.37 3.82 4.89
CA ASP A 10 2.24 4.54 3.63
C ASP A 10 2.73 3.62 2.51
N ARG A 11 2.25 3.83 1.30
CA ARG A 11 2.68 3.03 0.15
C ARG A 11 3.99 3.57 -0.42
N ASP A 12 3.91 4.70 -1.10
CA ASP A 12 5.05 5.25 -1.82
C ASP A 12 6.09 5.80 -0.83
N GLY A 13 7.30 5.28 -0.90
CA GLY A 13 8.39 5.65 -0.01
C GLY A 13 8.52 4.75 1.22
N VAL A 14 7.56 3.89 1.52
CA VAL A 14 7.59 2.94 2.65
C VAL A 14 7.49 1.50 2.16
N ILE A 15 6.45 1.18 1.41
CA ILE A 15 6.27 -0.16 0.84
C ILE A 15 7.08 -0.30 -0.44
N ASN A 16 7.05 0.73 -1.28
CA ASN A 16 7.73 0.73 -2.56
C ASN A 16 8.53 2.00 -2.75
N HIS A 17 9.53 1.93 -3.62
CA HIS A 17 10.29 3.10 -4.02
C HIS A 17 9.36 4.10 -4.70
N ASP A 18 9.43 5.36 -4.27
CA ASP A 18 8.61 6.43 -4.84
C ASP A 18 9.27 6.93 -6.12
N SER A 19 8.65 6.61 -7.26
CA SER A 19 9.12 7.03 -8.57
C SER A 19 8.25 8.13 -9.18
N GLY A 20 7.38 8.74 -8.37
CA GLY A 20 6.38 9.71 -8.84
C GLY A 20 5.21 9.00 -9.49
N TYR A 21 4.03 9.09 -8.88
CA TYR A 21 2.78 8.52 -9.41
C TYR A 21 2.90 7.06 -9.91
N THR A 22 3.53 6.20 -9.11
CA THR A 22 3.62 4.76 -9.42
C THR A 22 2.21 4.18 -9.57
N SER A 23 1.89 3.69 -10.76
CA SER A 23 0.51 3.27 -11.06
C SER A 23 0.41 1.91 -11.74
N ASP A 24 1.52 1.26 -12.08
CA ASP A 24 1.49 -0.05 -12.72
C ASP A 24 2.43 -1.04 -12.04
N ILE A 25 2.17 -2.33 -12.29
CA ILE A 25 2.93 -3.43 -11.68
C ILE A 25 4.39 -3.38 -12.12
N GLU A 26 4.65 -3.05 -13.38
CA GLU A 26 5.99 -3.08 -13.94
C GLU A 26 6.94 -2.08 -13.29
N SER A 27 6.43 -0.93 -12.87
CA SER A 27 7.24 0.10 -12.20
C SER A 27 7.24 -0.01 -10.68
N PHE A 28 6.49 -0.95 -10.12
CA PHE A 28 6.40 -1.11 -8.66
C PHE A 28 7.60 -1.88 -8.13
N ARG A 29 8.40 -1.23 -7.30
CA ARG A 29 9.61 -1.82 -6.71
C ARG A 29 9.48 -1.80 -5.20
N PHE A 30 9.37 -2.97 -4.58
CA PHE A 30 9.30 -3.08 -3.12
C PHE A 30 10.61 -2.60 -2.49
N ILE A 31 10.47 -1.92 -1.35
CA ILE A 31 11.63 -1.53 -0.55
C ILE A 31 12.18 -2.78 0.14
N ASP A 32 13.52 -2.93 0.13
CA ASP A 32 14.18 -4.08 0.74
C ASP A 32 13.81 -4.16 2.22
N GLY A 33 13.46 -5.37 2.65
CA GLY A 33 13.14 -5.64 4.05
C GLY A 33 11.69 -5.38 4.44
N ILE A 34 10.86 -4.82 3.54
CA ILE A 34 9.47 -4.50 3.90
C ILE A 34 8.67 -5.74 4.30
N PHE A 35 8.87 -6.85 3.60
CA PHE A 35 8.15 -8.08 3.96
C PHE A 35 8.62 -8.64 5.31
N ASP A 36 9.91 -8.54 5.61
CA ASP A 36 10.45 -8.99 6.90
C ASP A 36 9.87 -8.19 8.06
N VAL A 37 9.81 -6.87 7.93
CA VAL A 37 9.22 -5.98 8.94
C VAL A 37 7.75 -6.32 9.13
N CYS A 38 7.01 -6.50 8.05
CA CYS A 38 5.59 -6.78 8.12
C CYS A 38 5.29 -8.17 8.69
N ARG A 39 6.10 -9.18 8.35
CA ARG A 39 5.98 -10.50 8.98
C ARG A 39 6.21 -10.42 10.49
N ALA A 40 7.24 -9.68 10.91
CA ALA A 40 7.53 -9.51 12.33
C ALA A 40 6.36 -8.83 13.05
N ALA A 41 5.78 -7.80 12.45
CA ALA A 41 4.63 -7.12 13.02
C ALA A 41 3.43 -8.06 13.16
N LYS A 42 3.16 -8.88 12.15
CA LYS A 42 2.08 -9.88 12.20
C LYS A 42 2.31 -10.88 13.32
N GLN A 43 3.54 -11.34 13.51
CA GLN A 43 3.89 -12.27 14.60
C GLN A 43 3.65 -11.66 15.96
N LEU A 44 3.75 -10.34 16.07
CA LEU A 44 3.46 -9.61 17.31
C LEU A 44 1.98 -9.25 17.46
N GLY A 45 1.13 -9.72 16.56
CA GLY A 45 -0.31 -9.50 16.62
C GLY A 45 -0.81 -8.21 15.98
N TYR A 46 0.02 -7.53 15.19
CA TYR A 46 -0.40 -6.31 14.50
C TYR A 46 -1.19 -6.62 13.25
N LEU A 47 -2.23 -5.84 13.01
CA LEU A 47 -2.87 -5.74 11.71
C LEU A 47 -2.00 -4.82 10.82
N LEU A 48 -1.95 -5.12 9.54
CA LEU A 48 -1.24 -4.28 8.58
C LEU A 48 -2.28 -3.48 7.80
N ILE A 49 -2.21 -2.17 7.91
CA ILE A 49 -3.16 -1.27 7.25
C ILE A 49 -2.38 -0.27 6.40
N VAL A 50 -2.71 -0.21 5.13
CA VAL A 50 -2.09 0.74 4.20
C VAL A 50 -2.95 1.99 4.13
N VAL A 51 -2.32 3.15 4.32
CA VAL A 51 -2.97 4.45 4.17
C VAL A 51 -2.13 5.24 3.18
N THR A 52 -2.68 5.55 2.02
CA THR A 52 -1.87 6.14 0.95
C THR A 52 -2.61 7.30 0.27
N ASN A 53 -1.86 8.34 -0.06
CA ASN A 53 -2.35 9.44 -0.87
C ASN A 53 -2.08 9.12 -2.34
N GLN A 54 -3.14 9.15 -3.15
CA GLN A 54 -3.07 8.83 -4.57
C GLN A 54 -3.59 9.99 -5.41
N ALA A 55 -2.96 11.14 -5.25
CA ALA A 55 -3.34 12.38 -5.93
C ALA A 55 -3.29 12.27 -7.46
N GLY A 56 -2.51 11.31 -8.00
CA GLY A 56 -2.46 11.07 -9.44
C GLY A 56 -3.81 10.69 -10.04
N ILE A 57 -4.69 10.07 -9.24
CA ILE A 57 -6.06 9.76 -9.69
C ILE A 57 -6.82 11.07 -9.91
N GLY A 58 -6.78 11.98 -8.94
CA GLY A 58 -7.44 13.28 -9.06
C GLY A 58 -6.88 14.13 -10.18
N ARG A 59 -5.61 13.97 -10.51
CA ARG A 59 -4.96 14.67 -11.63
C ARG A 59 -5.22 14.02 -12.99
N GLY A 60 -5.86 12.84 -13.01
CA GLY A 60 -6.13 12.14 -14.26
C GLY A 60 -4.93 11.40 -14.84
N TYR A 61 -3.88 11.17 -14.06
CA TYR A 61 -2.68 10.45 -14.53
C TYR A 61 -2.90 8.94 -14.63
N TYR A 62 -3.80 8.42 -13.82
CA TYR A 62 -4.25 7.03 -13.86
C TYR A 62 -5.61 6.94 -13.18
N SER A 63 -6.33 5.86 -13.44
CA SER A 63 -7.70 5.70 -12.96
C SER A 63 -7.77 4.99 -11.61
N GLU A 64 -8.94 5.03 -10.96
CA GLU A 64 -9.20 4.21 -9.78
C GLU A 64 -9.12 2.72 -10.12
N GLN A 65 -9.48 2.33 -11.33
CA GLN A 65 -9.35 0.95 -11.77
C GLN A 65 -7.88 0.53 -11.85
N ASP A 66 -7.00 1.40 -12.38
CA ASP A 66 -5.56 1.15 -12.40
C ASP A 66 -5.04 0.96 -10.98
N PHE A 67 -5.47 1.82 -10.07
CA PHE A 67 -5.11 1.71 -8.66
C PHE A 67 -5.58 0.39 -8.06
N ALA A 68 -6.82 -0.03 -8.35
CA ALA A 68 -7.38 -1.26 -7.82
C ALA A 68 -6.60 -2.49 -8.30
N ILE A 69 -6.20 -2.51 -9.57
CA ILE A 69 -5.40 -3.60 -10.15
C ILE A 69 -4.05 -3.69 -9.47
N LEU A 70 -3.36 -2.57 -9.33
CA LEU A 70 -2.06 -2.53 -8.68
C LEU A 70 -2.16 -2.92 -7.20
N THR A 71 -3.18 -2.43 -6.51
CA THR A 71 -3.41 -2.72 -5.09
C THR A 71 -3.67 -4.20 -4.86
N LYS A 72 -4.47 -4.82 -5.71
CA LYS A 72 -4.73 -6.27 -5.60
C LYS A 72 -3.43 -7.05 -5.78
N TRP A 73 -2.64 -6.71 -6.78
CA TRP A 73 -1.36 -7.37 -7.00
C TRP A 73 -0.43 -7.19 -5.79
N MET A 74 -0.33 -5.97 -5.27
CA MET A 74 0.49 -5.67 -4.10
C MET A 74 0.06 -6.52 -2.90
N CYS A 75 -1.23 -6.56 -2.60
CA CYS A 75 -1.76 -7.34 -1.49
C CYS A 75 -1.51 -8.83 -1.68
N ASP A 76 -1.62 -9.34 -2.90
CA ASP A 76 -1.32 -10.74 -3.22
C ASP A 76 0.15 -11.05 -2.94
N GLN A 77 1.06 -10.14 -3.24
CA GLN A 77 2.48 -10.31 -2.92
C GLN A 77 2.73 -10.38 -1.42
N PHE A 78 2.10 -9.49 -0.65
CA PHE A 78 2.20 -9.52 0.81
C PHE A 78 1.65 -10.81 1.39
N GLU A 79 0.53 -11.28 0.89
CA GLU A 79 -0.07 -12.54 1.34
C GLU A 79 0.85 -13.72 1.06
N ALA A 80 1.44 -13.77 -0.13
CA ALA A 80 2.39 -14.82 -0.52
C ALA A 80 3.62 -14.82 0.37
N GLU A 81 4.01 -13.66 0.91
CA GLU A 81 5.16 -13.50 1.80
C GLU A 81 4.81 -13.70 3.29
N GLY A 82 3.59 -14.12 3.60
CA GLY A 82 3.17 -14.34 4.97
C GLY A 82 2.89 -13.06 5.75
N ALA A 83 2.62 -11.96 5.06
CA ALA A 83 2.39 -10.65 5.66
C ALA A 83 1.11 -10.01 5.10
N ALA A 84 -0.01 -10.73 5.16
CA ALA A 84 -1.27 -10.29 4.57
C ALA A 84 -1.69 -8.91 5.06
N ILE A 85 -2.04 -8.04 4.12
CA ILE A 85 -2.57 -6.71 4.39
C ILE A 85 -4.04 -6.85 4.81
N SER A 86 -4.40 -6.19 5.92
CA SER A 86 -5.77 -6.27 6.46
C SER A 86 -6.71 -5.31 5.75
N ASP A 87 -6.23 -4.11 5.41
CA ASP A 87 -7.06 -3.12 4.72
C ASP A 87 -6.19 -2.08 4.03
N VAL A 88 -6.77 -1.41 3.05
CA VAL A 88 -6.12 -0.33 2.30
C VAL A 88 -7.07 0.85 2.22
N PHE A 89 -6.61 2.01 2.70
CA PHE A 89 -7.34 3.28 2.60
C PHE A 89 -6.54 4.20 1.70
N TYR A 90 -7.22 4.88 0.78
CA TYR A 90 -6.55 5.79 -0.14
C TYR A 90 -7.36 7.06 -0.35
N CYS A 91 -6.64 8.14 -0.64
CA CYS A 91 -7.24 9.43 -0.98
C CYS A 91 -6.91 9.72 -2.45
N PRO A 92 -7.92 9.75 -3.34
CA PRO A 92 -7.69 9.97 -4.77
C PRO A 92 -7.67 11.45 -5.16
N TYR A 93 -7.81 12.36 -4.20
CA TYR A 93 -7.99 13.78 -4.49
C TYR A 93 -6.70 14.56 -4.42
N HIS A 94 -6.55 15.52 -5.32
CA HIS A 94 -5.50 16.52 -5.27
C HIS A 94 -6.12 17.85 -4.79
N PRO A 95 -5.44 18.64 -3.93
CA PRO A 95 -6.01 19.89 -3.40
C PRO A 95 -6.46 20.87 -4.47
N GLU A 96 -5.86 20.87 -5.65
CA GLU A 96 -6.20 21.78 -6.76
C GLU A 96 -7.22 21.19 -7.73
N HIS A 97 -7.52 19.90 -7.65
CA HIS A 97 -8.35 19.20 -8.63
C HIS A 97 -9.49 18.41 -8.00
N GLY A 98 -9.51 18.35 -6.72
CA GLY A 98 -10.41 17.47 -6.08
C GLY A 98 -11.40 17.90 -5.20
#